data_da85586b21b2cb3e6cb3388271db60e2
#
_entry.id   da85586b21b2cb3e6cb3388271db60e2
#
_cell.length_a   1.000
_cell.length_b   1.000
_cell.length_c   1.000
_cell.angle_alpha   90.00
_cell.angle_beta   90.00
_cell.angle_gamma   90.00
#
_symmetry.space_group_name_H-M   'P 1'
#
loop_
_entity.id
_entity.type
_entity.pdbx_description
1 polymer ?
#
loop_
_entity_poly.entity_id
_entity_poly.type
_entity_poly.pdbx_seq_one_letter_code
_entity_poly.pdbx_strand_id
1 'polypeptide(L)'
;MGGMNGRFPRTRHRQPLYDVQALIVRNEEVGVRPPLGSTRSSMIGRLVILTGNHLCNNPRVIKEAGTLARAGYDVTVLGAWLDRALKDRDQKIIQSVPFAFVPVLDFTVSEAVRLFARARSKMAHLLHRYVHAENRWQLGYAYSALRRAAFAHAADLYIAHSEQALAVALDLLRAGRTVAVDFEDWFSEDLLPQARAGRPLAMLRSLECELLTRASYASCPSRAMSLVLAREHACDAPRAIYNAFAWEDRALIDGERRDRRGACPRSIHWFSQTLGPGRGLEDLLAALPHVDEHAEIHLRGAPAAGFDTWLRTQVPAGWRELVFVHPVVHNDELLSRIAEHDIGFAGEMKYCRSRDLTVTNKILYFLLAGLAVVASDTAGHREVAEQAAGAVWLYPPGNAAALAACLNSLLRSSDRLERSKHAALAAAQNGLCWERQEPVLLEAVGSALRERS
;
A
#
# COMPACT_ATOMS: atom_id res chain seq x y z
N MET A 1 13.40 -17.75 42.31
CA MET A 1 12.11 -18.26 42.82
C MET A 1 11.13 -17.09 42.88
N GLY A 2 9.95 -17.18 42.28
CA GLY A 2 8.89 -16.18 42.35
C GLY A 2 8.35 -15.78 40.95
N GLY A 3 7.51 -16.66 40.35
CA GLY A 3 6.78 -16.33 39.15
C GLY A 3 5.57 -15.45 39.47
N MET A 4 5.25 -14.50 38.62
CA MET A 4 3.97 -13.79 38.59
C MET A 4 3.26 -14.02 37.25
N ASN A 5 2.26 -14.93 37.32
CA ASN A 5 1.25 -15.13 36.29
C ASN A 5 0.19 -14.02 36.38
N GLY A 6 0.15 -13.10 35.45
CA GLY A 6 -0.94 -12.14 35.27
C GLY A 6 -2.03 -12.72 34.35
N ARG A 7 -3.15 -13.17 34.92
CA ARG A 7 -4.38 -13.56 34.18
C ARG A 7 -5.23 -12.32 33.93
N PHE A 8 -5.60 -12.07 32.66
CA PHE A 8 -6.65 -11.12 32.30
C PHE A 8 -8.05 -11.76 32.40
N PRO A 9 -9.08 -11.04 32.87
CA PRO A 9 -10.43 -11.59 33.06
C PRO A 9 -11.18 -11.72 31.73
N ARG A 10 -11.81 -12.89 31.55
CA ARG A 10 -12.76 -13.16 30.45
C ARG A 10 -14.18 -12.79 30.92
N THR A 11 -14.79 -11.78 30.34
CA THR A 11 -16.24 -11.56 30.45
C THR A 11 -16.97 -12.32 29.34
N ARG A 12 -17.80 -13.28 29.74
CA ARG A 12 -18.75 -14.00 28.88
C ARG A 12 -20.08 -13.25 28.90
N HIS A 13 -20.57 -12.80 27.75
CA HIS A 13 -21.99 -12.56 27.53
C HIS A 13 -22.53 -13.53 26.51
N ARG A 14 -23.54 -14.34 26.94
CA ARG A 14 -24.38 -15.18 26.08
C ARG A 14 -25.58 -14.34 25.62
N GLN A 15 -25.93 -14.39 24.34
CA GLN A 15 -27.24 -14.05 23.81
C GLN A 15 -27.66 -15.01 22.69
N PRO A 16 -29.00 -15.17 22.42
CA PRO A 16 -29.60 -16.34 21.82
C PRO A 16 -29.56 -16.35 20.28
N LEU A 17 -29.66 -17.56 19.75
CA LEU A 17 -29.78 -17.91 18.33
C LEU A 17 -31.11 -17.39 17.76
N TYR A 18 -31.04 -16.58 16.68
CA TYR A 18 -32.15 -16.28 15.80
C TYR A 18 -31.87 -16.78 14.39
N ASP A 19 -32.90 -17.26 13.76
CA ASP A 19 -32.99 -17.93 12.47
C ASP A 19 -32.61 -16.95 11.31
N VAL A 20 -31.59 -17.30 10.51
CA VAL A 20 -30.91 -16.37 9.55
C VAL A 20 -31.33 -16.61 8.10
N GLN A 21 -32.43 -17.35 7.84
CA GLN A 21 -32.83 -17.66 6.45
C GLN A 21 -33.71 -16.61 5.74
N ALA A 22 -34.12 -15.53 6.37
CA ALA A 22 -35.14 -14.63 5.82
C ALA A 22 -34.76 -13.18 5.54
N LEU A 23 -33.47 -12.82 5.37
CA LEU A 23 -33.08 -11.43 5.06
C LEU A 23 -32.15 -11.34 3.84
N ILE A 24 -32.66 -11.80 2.68
CA ILE A 24 -32.11 -11.37 1.38
C ILE A 24 -32.84 -10.08 0.99
N VAL A 25 -32.28 -8.96 1.39
CA VAL A 25 -32.71 -7.65 0.88
C VAL A 25 -32.27 -7.53 -0.57
N ARG A 26 -33.23 -7.36 -1.47
CA ARG A 26 -32.97 -6.90 -2.84
C ARG A 26 -32.29 -5.53 -2.76
N ASN A 27 -31.02 -5.47 -3.09
CA ASN A 27 -30.33 -4.20 -3.38
C ASN A 27 -30.82 -3.74 -4.76
N GLU A 28 -31.75 -2.80 -4.78
CA GLU A 28 -31.98 -1.97 -5.94
C GLU A 28 -30.73 -1.12 -6.20
N GLU A 29 -30.39 -0.95 -7.46
CA GLU A 29 -29.20 -0.30 -7.98
C GLU A 29 -29.06 1.14 -7.44
N VAL A 30 -28.18 1.35 -6.46
CA VAL A 30 -27.68 2.68 -6.12
C VAL A 30 -26.26 2.78 -6.67
N GLY A 31 -26.16 2.78 -8.00
CA GLY A 31 -24.97 3.22 -8.70
C GLY A 31 -25.01 4.76 -8.77
N VAL A 32 -24.15 5.42 -8.02
CA VAL A 32 -23.90 6.86 -8.22
C VAL A 32 -23.12 6.98 -9.54
N ARG A 33 -23.84 7.32 -10.61
CA ARG A 33 -23.22 7.73 -11.89
C ARG A 33 -22.85 9.21 -11.80
N PRO A 34 -21.67 9.61 -12.28
CA PRO A 34 -21.37 11.03 -12.46
C PRO A 34 -22.30 11.67 -13.50
N PRO A 35 -22.52 13.00 -13.47
CA PRO A 35 -23.43 13.67 -14.39
C PRO A 35 -22.98 13.49 -15.85
N LEU A 36 -23.89 12.99 -16.65
CA LEU A 36 -23.75 12.83 -18.11
C LEU A 36 -23.68 14.20 -18.78
N GLY A 37 -22.48 14.61 -19.15
CA GLY A 37 -22.22 15.84 -19.90
C GLY A 37 -20.92 15.76 -20.67
N SER A 38 -20.77 14.82 -21.60
CA SER A 38 -19.84 14.94 -22.72
C SER A 38 -20.17 13.90 -23.79
N THR A 39 -20.10 14.31 -25.05
CA THR A 39 -20.25 13.57 -26.30
C THR A 39 -19.71 12.12 -26.17
N ARG A 40 -20.53 11.12 -26.54
CA ARG A 40 -20.16 9.71 -26.68
C ARG A 40 -18.97 9.57 -27.65
N SER A 41 -17.78 9.70 -27.16
CA SER A 41 -16.62 9.04 -27.76
C SER A 41 -16.85 7.53 -27.65
N SER A 42 -16.61 6.76 -28.70
CA SER A 42 -16.78 5.30 -28.69
C SER A 42 -15.98 4.72 -27.51
N MET A 43 -16.67 4.11 -26.54
CA MET A 43 -16.01 3.45 -25.40
C MET A 43 -15.09 2.35 -25.94
N ILE A 44 -13.84 2.36 -25.51
CA ILE A 44 -12.80 1.42 -25.98
C ILE A 44 -13.06 0.00 -25.42
N GLY A 45 -13.64 -0.11 -24.22
CA GLY A 45 -13.95 -1.38 -23.57
C GLY A 45 -14.39 -1.18 -22.12
N ARG A 46 -14.94 -2.22 -21.51
CA ARG A 46 -15.40 -2.24 -20.12
C ARG A 46 -14.40 -2.97 -19.24
N LEU A 47 -13.94 -2.31 -18.18
CA LEU A 47 -12.96 -2.83 -17.25
C LEU A 47 -13.58 -2.92 -15.84
N VAL A 48 -13.34 -4.02 -15.14
CA VAL A 48 -13.74 -4.18 -13.75
C VAL A 48 -12.50 -4.41 -12.91
N ILE A 49 -12.25 -3.51 -11.97
CA ILE A 49 -11.14 -3.63 -11.01
C ILE A 49 -11.68 -4.20 -9.69
N LEU A 50 -11.04 -5.26 -9.21
CA LEU A 50 -11.43 -5.99 -8.00
C LEU A 50 -10.46 -5.67 -6.88
N THR A 51 -10.93 -5.08 -5.77
CA THR A 51 -10.06 -4.84 -4.61
C THR A 51 -10.59 -5.47 -3.32
N GLY A 52 -11.89 -5.44 -3.05
CA GLY A 52 -12.46 -5.99 -1.82
C GLY A 52 -12.11 -5.23 -0.53
N ASN A 53 -11.49 -4.05 -0.65
CA ASN A 53 -11.10 -3.17 0.44
C ASN A 53 -11.69 -1.76 0.24
N HIS A 54 -11.45 -0.87 1.22
CA HIS A 54 -11.72 0.56 1.09
C HIS A 54 -10.86 1.18 -0.02
N LEU A 55 -11.48 2.07 -0.81
CA LEU A 55 -10.80 2.76 -1.89
C LEU A 55 -9.67 3.67 -1.37
N CYS A 56 -9.92 4.42 -0.28
CA CYS A 56 -8.94 5.33 0.33
C CYS A 56 -7.69 4.64 0.89
N ASN A 57 -7.75 3.33 1.11
CA ASN A 57 -6.61 2.54 1.56
C ASN A 57 -5.80 1.97 0.38
N ASN A 58 -6.28 2.14 -0.85
CA ASN A 58 -5.58 1.64 -2.03
C ASN A 58 -5.37 2.74 -3.09
N PRO A 59 -4.39 3.64 -2.88
CA PRO A 59 -4.07 4.71 -3.83
C PRO A 59 -3.63 4.16 -5.21
N ARG A 60 -3.12 2.94 -5.27
CA ARG A 60 -2.74 2.28 -6.52
C ARG A 60 -3.96 2.02 -7.40
N VAL A 61 -5.04 1.45 -6.84
CA VAL A 61 -6.32 1.26 -7.54
C VAL A 61 -6.92 2.58 -8.01
N ILE A 62 -6.84 3.65 -7.18
CA ILE A 62 -7.37 4.96 -7.56
C ILE A 62 -6.65 5.49 -8.81
N LYS A 63 -5.32 5.44 -8.82
CA LYS A 63 -4.49 5.92 -9.94
C LYS A 63 -4.73 5.09 -11.20
N GLU A 64 -4.72 3.78 -11.08
CA GLU A 64 -4.96 2.86 -12.19
C GLU A 64 -6.35 3.06 -12.80
N ALA A 65 -7.41 3.02 -11.99
CA ALA A 65 -8.78 3.25 -12.44
C ALA A 65 -8.96 4.62 -13.09
N GLY A 66 -8.36 5.66 -12.51
CA GLY A 66 -8.39 7.02 -13.03
C GLY A 66 -7.70 7.14 -14.39
N THR A 67 -6.52 6.55 -14.53
CA THR A 67 -5.77 6.53 -15.82
C THR A 67 -6.55 5.82 -16.91
N LEU A 68 -7.10 4.63 -16.61
CA LEU A 68 -7.88 3.86 -17.58
C LEU A 68 -9.16 4.59 -17.97
N ALA A 69 -9.86 5.22 -17.02
CA ALA A 69 -11.05 5.99 -17.32
C ALA A 69 -10.75 7.24 -18.18
N ARG A 70 -9.65 7.96 -17.88
CA ARG A 70 -9.19 9.09 -18.73
C ARG A 70 -8.78 8.64 -20.13
N ALA A 71 -8.29 7.41 -20.28
CA ALA A 71 -7.96 6.82 -21.57
C ALA A 71 -9.19 6.38 -22.39
N GLY A 72 -10.44 6.50 -21.86
CA GLY A 72 -11.69 6.22 -22.56
C GLY A 72 -12.30 4.85 -22.29
N TYR A 73 -11.81 4.10 -21.29
CA TYR A 73 -12.43 2.86 -20.82
C TYR A 73 -13.59 3.15 -19.86
N ASP A 74 -14.63 2.30 -19.90
CA ASP A 74 -15.68 2.26 -18.88
C ASP A 74 -15.19 1.44 -17.68
N VAL A 75 -14.80 2.12 -16.59
CA VAL A 75 -14.14 1.50 -15.45
C VAL A 75 -15.07 1.44 -14.25
N THR A 76 -15.24 0.24 -13.70
CA THR A 76 -15.95 0.00 -12.44
C THR A 76 -15.01 -0.65 -11.43
N VAL A 77 -14.87 -0.06 -10.25
CA VAL A 77 -14.11 -0.63 -9.12
C VAL A 77 -15.07 -1.32 -8.15
N LEU A 78 -14.89 -2.61 -7.91
CA LEU A 78 -15.62 -3.38 -6.90
C LEU A 78 -14.81 -3.43 -5.61
N GLY A 79 -15.31 -2.76 -4.56
CA GLY A 79 -14.64 -2.65 -3.26
C GLY A 79 -15.55 -3.00 -2.08
N ALA A 80 -15.11 -2.73 -0.85
CA ALA A 80 -15.90 -2.99 0.35
C ALA A 80 -15.78 -1.86 1.36
N TRP A 81 -16.87 -1.57 2.08
CA TRP A 81 -16.91 -0.66 3.20
C TRP A 81 -16.98 -1.44 4.52
N LEU A 82 -15.85 -1.51 5.21
CA LEU A 82 -15.70 -2.29 6.43
C LEU A 82 -15.67 -1.43 7.70
N ASP A 83 -15.42 -0.13 7.54
CA ASP A 83 -15.33 0.88 8.60
C ASP A 83 -16.03 2.17 8.18
N ARG A 84 -16.71 2.85 9.15
CA ARG A 84 -17.50 4.04 8.86
C ARG A 84 -16.66 5.27 8.52
N ALA A 85 -15.58 5.50 9.26
CA ALA A 85 -14.70 6.65 9.00
C ALA A 85 -13.99 6.54 7.65
N LEU A 86 -13.59 5.31 7.27
CA LEU A 86 -13.01 5.05 5.95
C LEU A 86 -14.04 5.15 4.83
N LYS A 87 -15.31 4.76 5.08
CA LYS A 87 -16.41 4.97 4.13
C LYS A 87 -16.62 6.45 3.83
N ASP A 88 -16.61 7.31 4.85
CA ASP A 88 -16.77 8.76 4.68
C ASP A 88 -15.62 9.35 3.84
N ARG A 89 -14.41 8.80 3.98
CA ARG A 89 -13.25 9.16 3.13
C ARG A 89 -13.42 8.67 1.69
N ASP A 90 -13.85 7.42 1.51
CA ASP A 90 -14.13 6.86 0.18
C ASP A 90 -15.18 7.68 -0.56
N GLN A 91 -16.25 8.10 0.11
CA GLN A 91 -17.32 8.91 -0.49
C GLN A 91 -16.82 10.26 -1.03
N LYS A 92 -15.84 10.89 -0.35
CA LYS A 92 -15.20 12.12 -0.86
C LYS A 92 -14.39 11.83 -2.13
N ILE A 93 -13.62 10.74 -2.15
CA ILE A 93 -12.83 10.34 -3.33
C ILE A 93 -13.76 10.04 -4.51
N ILE A 94 -14.83 9.26 -4.29
CA ILE A 94 -15.78 8.85 -5.33
C ILE A 94 -16.43 10.06 -6.04
N GLN A 95 -16.60 11.18 -5.35
CA GLN A 95 -17.16 12.41 -5.94
C GLN A 95 -16.21 13.08 -6.94
N SER A 96 -14.91 12.80 -6.89
CA SER A 96 -13.88 13.49 -7.68
C SER A 96 -13.21 12.62 -8.76
N VAL A 97 -13.52 11.30 -8.79
CA VAL A 97 -12.86 10.37 -9.73
C VAL A 97 -13.72 10.08 -10.97
N PRO A 98 -13.10 9.80 -12.14
CA PRO A 98 -13.80 9.57 -13.40
C PRO A 98 -14.31 8.13 -13.61
N PHE A 99 -14.31 7.28 -12.57
CA PHE A 99 -14.74 5.89 -12.64
C PHE A 99 -15.86 5.59 -11.63
N ALA A 100 -16.60 4.50 -11.84
CA ALA A 100 -17.63 4.05 -10.90
C ALA A 100 -17.03 3.22 -9.77
N PHE A 101 -17.54 3.39 -8.53
CA PHE A 101 -17.22 2.53 -7.39
C PHE A 101 -18.49 1.84 -6.90
N VAL A 102 -18.44 0.51 -6.75
CA VAL A 102 -19.54 -0.31 -6.25
C VAL A 102 -19.10 -1.05 -4.99
N PRO A 103 -19.67 -0.71 -3.82
CA PRO A 103 -19.40 -1.42 -2.58
C PRO A 103 -20.15 -2.77 -2.59
N VAL A 104 -19.44 -3.87 -2.75
CA VAL A 104 -20.02 -5.22 -2.77
C VAL A 104 -20.33 -5.76 -1.39
N LEU A 105 -19.75 -5.17 -0.35
CA LEU A 105 -19.96 -5.48 1.07
C LEU A 105 -19.91 -4.18 1.87
N ASP A 106 -20.92 -3.96 2.70
CA ASP A 106 -20.99 -2.78 3.58
C ASP A 106 -21.32 -3.19 5.02
N PHE A 107 -20.33 -3.11 5.91
CA PHE A 107 -20.49 -3.37 7.34
C PHE A 107 -21.13 -2.23 8.12
N THR A 108 -21.29 -1.06 7.50
CA THR A 108 -21.85 0.12 8.15
C THR A 108 -23.37 0.15 8.13
N VAL A 109 -24.00 -0.67 7.26
CA VAL A 109 -25.44 -0.71 7.05
C VAL A 109 -26.11 -1.83 7.86
N SER A 110 -25.44 -2.99 8.00
CA SER A 110 -26.05 -4.16 8.63
C SER A 110 -25.10 -4.88 9.58
N GLU A 111 -25.46 -4.86 10.87
CA GLU A 111 -24.74 -5.60 11.92
C GLU A 111 -24.78 -7.12 11.67
N ALA A 112 -25.91 -7.64 11.19
CA ALA A 112 -26.05 -9.06 10.89
C ALA A 112 -25.07 -9.53 9.79
N VAL A 113 -24.93 -8.75 8.72
CA VAL A 113 -23.95 -9.02 7.65
C VAL A 113 -22.52 -8.99 8.19
N ARG A 114 -22.21 -8.01 9.04
CA ARG A 114 -20.91 -7.90 9.69
C ARG A 114 -20.59 -9.11 10.57
N LEU A 115 -21.54 -9.51 11.43
CA LEU A 115 -21.39 -10.66 12.33
C LEU A 115 -21.22 -11.95 11.55
N PHE A 116 -22.04 -12.18 10.52
CA PHE A 116 -21.97 -13.37 9.68
C PHE A 116 -20.62 -13.47 8.95
N ALA A 117 -20.15 -12.39 8.31
CA ALA A 117 -18.86 -12.38 7.61
C ALA A 117 -17.69 -12.65 8.58
N ARG A 118 -17.72 -12.05 9.78
CA ARG A 118 -16.72 -12.28 10.83
C ARG A 118 -16.77 -13.71 11.37
N ALA A 119 -17.94 -14.25 11.62
CA ALA A 119 -18.11 -15.64 12.10
C ALA A 119 -17.58 -16.63 11.06
N ARG A 120 -17.89 -16.43 9.78
CA ARG A 120 -17.39 -17.25 8.68
C ARG A 120 -15.86 -17.21 8.57
N SER A 121 -15.28 -16.02 8.59
CA SER A 121 -13.82 -15.87 8.56
C SER A 121 -13.15 -16.50 9.79
N LYS A 122 -13.72 -16.29 10.99
CA LYS A 122 -13.23 -16.92 12.22
C LYS A 122 -13.28 -18.44 12.15
N MET A 123 -14.38 -19.02 11.64
CA MET A 123 -14.50 -20.47 11.44
C MET A 123 -13.42 -20.97 10.47
N ALA A 124 -13.19 -20.25 9.38
CA ALA A 124 -12.15 -20.58 8.41
C ALA A 124 -10.75 -20.64 9.04
N HIS A 125 -10.40 -19.65 9.87
CA HIS A 125 -9.13 -19.65 10.61
C HIS A 125 -9.05 -20.76 11.67
N LEU A 126 -10.16 -21.10 12.34
CA LEU A 126 -10.20 -22.23 13.28
C LEU A 126 -10.01 -23.58 12.56
N LEU A 127 -10.66 -23.78 11.42
CA LEU A 127 -10.46 -24.99 10.60
C LEU A 127 -9.00 -25.10 10.14
N HIS A 128 -8.39 -24.00 9.69
CA HIS A 128 -6.98 -24.00 9.35
C HIS A 128 -6.10 -24.35 10.55
N ARG A 129 -6.35 -23.76 11.71
CA ARG A 129 -5.56 -23.97 12.94
C ARG A 129 -5.61 -25.41 13.46
N TYR A 130 -6.78 -26.06 13.39
CA TYR A 130 -6.97 -27.37 14.02
C TYR A 130 -6.93 -28.55 13.04
N VAL A 131 -7.31 -28.33 11.78
CA VAL A 131 -7.38 -29.41 10.78
C VAL A 131 -6.56 -29.08 9.52
N HIS A 132 -5.78 -28.00 9.55
CA HIS A 132 -4.96 -27.52 8.44
C HIS A 132 -5.70 -27.30 7.11
N ALA A 133 -7.02 -27.08 7.16
CA ALA A 133 -7.84 -26.83 6.00
C ALA A 133 -7.76 -25.36 5.59
N GLU A 134 -7.11 -25.10 4.47
CA GLU A 134 -7.04 -23.77 3.88
C GLU A 134 -8.30 -23.48 3.03
N ASN A 135 -8.82 -22.26 3.15
CA ASN A 135 -9.96 -21.84 2.33
C ASN A 135 -9.95 -20.33 2.08
N ARG A 136 -10.67 -19.89 1.03
CA ARG A 136 -10.67 -18.52 0.53
C ARG A 136 -11.28 -17.49 1.48
N TRP A 137 -12.06 -17.90 2.48
CA TRP A 137 -12.62 -16.99 3.49
C TRP A 137 -11.58 -16.51 4.51
N GLN A 138 -10.37 -17.08 4.49
CA GLN A 138 -9.22 -16.58 5.24
C GLN A 138 -8.58 -15.36 4.59
N LEU A 139 -8.77 -15.16 3.27
CA LEU A 139 -8.15 -14.06 2.51
C LEU A 139 -8.86 -12.72 2.73
N GLY A 140 -10.10 -12.72 3.22
CA GLY A 140 -10.82 -11.48 3.51
C GLY A 140 -12.33 -11.65 3.60
N TYR A 141 -12.97 -10.68 4.23
CA TYR A 141 -14.43 -10.70 4.46
C TYR A 141 -15.25 -10.61 3.19
N ALA A 142 -14.74 -9.90 2.19
CA ALA A 142 -15.49 -9.57 0.98
C ALA A 142 -15.45 -10.66 -0.09
N TYR A 143 -14.61 -11.71 0.02
CA TYR A 143 -14.40 -12.70 -1.04
C TYR A 143 -15.73 -13.18 -1.69
N SER A 144 -16.71 -13.64 -0.91
CA SER A 144 -17.95 -14.19 -1.48
C SER A 144 -18.84 -13.14 -2.14
N ALA A 145 -18.89 -11.93 -1.59
CA ALA A 145 -19.65 -10.82 -2.16
C ALA A 145 -18.97 -10.31 -3.43
N LEU A 146 -17.65 -10.14 -3.39
CA LEU A 146 -16.81 -9.73 -4.51
C LEU A 146 -16.94 -10.72 -5.69
N ARG A 147 -16.86 -12.02 -5.40
CA ARG A 147 -17.05 -13.08 -6.39
C ARG A 147 -18.41 -12.97 -7.07
N ARG A 148 -19.50 -12.87 -6.28
CA ARG A 148 -20.86 -12.73 -6.83
C ARG A 148 -21.00 -11.50 -7.70
N ALA A 149 -20.52 -10.35 -7.25
CA ALA A 149 -20.57 -9.11 -7.99
C ALA A 149 -19.73 -9.17 -9.27
N ALA A 150 -18.52 -9.72 -9.22
CA ALA A 150 -17.66 -9.86 -10.37
C ALA A 150 -18.28 -10.72 -11.48
N PHE A 151 -18.95 -11.82 -11.15
CA PHE A 151 -19.67 -12.65 -12.10
C PHE A 151 -20.94 -11.98 -12.66
N ALA A 152 -21.57 -11.09 -11.91
CA ALA A 152 -22.74 -10.32 -12.35
C ALA A 152 -22.38 -9.12 -13.23
N HIS A 153 -21.17 -8.58 -13.13
CA HIS A 153 -20.70 -7.46 -13.96
C HIS A 153 -19.99 -8.00 -15.19
N ALA A 154 -20.55 -7.73 -16.38
CA ALA A 154 -19.88 -8.08 -17.63
C ALA A 154 -18.74 -7.09 -17.91
N ALA A 155 -17.53 -7.60 -18.10
CA ALA A 155 -16.35 -6.82 -18.46
C ALA A 155 -15.57 -7.50 -19.60
N ASP A 156 -14.78 -6.71 -20.31
CA ASP A 156 -13.85 -7.18 -21.31
C ASP A 156 -12.53 -7.63 -20.66
N LEU A 157 -12.17 -7.01 -19.51
CA LEU A 157 -11.03 -7.39 -18.70
C LEU A 157 -11.35 -7.16 -17.21
N TYR A 158 -10.98 -8.11 -16.36
CA TYR A 158 -11.01 -8.00 -14.90
C TYR A 158 -9.58 -7.85 -14.37
N ILE A 159 -9.32 -6.83 -13.55
CA ILE A 159 -8.00 -6.58 -12.96
C ILE A 159 -8.13 -6.76 -11.45
N ALA A 160 -7.33 -7.65 -10.87
CA ALA A 160 -7.45 -8.01 -9.47
C ALA A 160 -6.30 -7.47 -8.63
N HIS A 161 -6.66 -6.77 -7.55
CA HIS A 161 -5.78 -6.27 -6.50
C HIS A 161 -6.16 -6.91 -5.17
N SER A 162 -5.23 -7.16 -4.27
CA SER A 162 -5.41 -7.83 -2.98
C SER A 162 -5.65 -9.35 -3.06
N GLU A 163 -5.35 -10.03 -1.99
CA GLU A 163 -5.41 -11.50 -1.89
C GLU A 163 -6.79 -12.10 -2.20
N GLN A 164 -7.85 -11.47 -1.65
CA GLN A 164 -9.21 -11.97 -1.89
C GLN A 164 -9.66 -11.74 -3.33
N ALA A 165 -9.18 -10.67 -3.97
CA ALA A 165 -9.45 -10.41 -5.38
C ALA A 165 -8.69 -11.39 -6.29
N LEU A 166 -7.45 -11.76 -5.96
CA LEU A 166 -6.72 -12.82 -6.68
C LEU A 166 -7.49 -14.14 -6.67
N ALA A 167 -8.09 -14.52 -5.53
CA ALA A 167 -8.92 -15.72 -5.47
C ALA A 167 -10.18 -15.63 -6.37
N VAL A 168 -10.78 -14.44 -6.48
CA VAL A 168 -11.90 -14.19 -7.41
C VAL A 168 -11.42 -14.20 -8.87
N ALA A 169 -10.26 -13.60 -9.14
CA ALA A 169 -9.62 -13.59 -10.45
C ALA A 169 -9.39 -15.01 -10.96
N LEU A 170 -8.91 -15.92 -10.11
CA LEU A 170 -8.73 -17.32 -10.49
C LEU A 170 -10.07 -18.00 -10.82
N ASP A 171 -11.16 -17.71 -10.09
CA ASP A 171 -12.48 -18.23 -10.41
C ASP A 171 -13.00 -17.72 -11.75
N LEU A 172 -12.77 -16.43 -12.05
CA LEU A 172 -13.12 -15.81 -13.35
C LEU A 172 -12.31 -16.43 -14.48
N LEU A 173 -11.00 -16.59 -14.30
CA LEU A 173 -10.10 -17.22 -15.26
C LEU A 173 -10.53 -18.65 -15.61
N ARG A 174 -10.88 -19.44 -14.59
CA ARG A 174 -11.40 -20.81 -14.77
C ARG A 174 -12.77 -20.85 -15.44
N ALA A 175 -13.53 -19.76 -15.36
CA ALA A 175 -14.78 -19.58 -16.09
C ALA A 175 -14.60 -18.97 -17.50
N GLY A 176 -13.36 -18.89 -18.01
CA GLY A 176 -13.05 -18.40 -19.34
C GLY A 176 -13.13 -16.89 -19.50
N ARG A 177 -13.00 -16.11 -18.39
CA ARG A 177 -12.96 -14.65 -18.46
C ARG A 177 -11.51 -14.17 -18.61
N THR A 178 -11.33 -13.05 -19.30
CA THR A 178 -10.05 -12.37 -19.45
C THR A 178 -9.69 -11.67 -18.12
N VAL A 179 -8.55 -12.01 -17.55
CA VAL A 179 -8.14 -11.57 -16.23
C VAL A 179 -6.71 -11.06 -16.26
N ALA A 180 -6.47 -9.95 -15.58
CA ALA A 180 -5.16 -9.47 -15.22
C ALA A 180 -5.02 -9.37 -13.69
N VAL A 181 -3.79 -9.35 -13.20
CA VAL A 181 -3.52 -9.30 -11.76
C VAL A 181 -2.43 -8.29 -11.44
N ASP A 182 -2.62 -7.59 -10.32
CA ASP A 182 -1.61 -6.73 -9.74
C ASP A 182 -1.15 -7.28 -8.38
N PHE A 183 0.12 -7.65 -8.33
CA PHE A 183 0.77 -8.11 -7.12
C PHE A 183 1.32 -6.89 -6.37
N GLU A 184 0.44 -6.19 -5.66
CA GLU A 184 0.82 -5.03 -4.81
C GLU A 184 1.91 -5.40 -3.80
N ASP A 185 1.85 -6.64 -3.30
CA ASP A 185 2.82 -7.33 -2.45
C ASP A 185 2.95 -8.78 -2.90
N TRP A 186 4.07 -9.44 -2.57
CA TRP A 186 4.18 -10.89 -2.73
C TRP A 186 3.50 -11.58 -1.54
N PHE A 187 2.20 -11.80 -1.63
CA PHE A 187 1.34 -12.14 -0.50
C PHE A 187 1.74 -13.42 0.24
N SER A 188 2.25 -14.46 -0.44
CA SER A 188 2.73 -15.68 0.22
C SER A 188 4.07 -15.48 0.93
N GLU A 189 4.83 -14.46 0.56
CA GLU A 189 6.15 -14.13 1.09
C GLU A 189 6.16 -12.79 1.87
N ASP A 190 5.00 -12.22 2.16
CA ASP A 190 4.84 -11.05 3.02
C ASP A 190 4.70 -11.45 4.50
N LEU A 191 4.86 -10.47 5.40
CA LEU A 191 4.74 -10.58 6.85
C LEU A 191 5.88 -11.34 7.54
N LEU A 192 5.98 -11.08 8.84
CA LEU A 192 6.89 -11.79 9.76
C LEU A 192 6.55 -13.30 9.84
N PRO A 193 7.53 -14.17 10.07
CA PRO A 193 7.31 -15.62 10.15
C PRO A 193 6.19 -16.03 11.10
N GLN A 194 6.08 -15.36 12.26
CA GLN A 194 5.05 -15.63 13.26
C GLN A 194 3.63 -15.28 12.75
N ALA A 195 3.50 -14.20 11.99
CA ALA A 195 2.22 -13.81 11.39
C ALA A 195 1.85 -14.69 10.19
N ARG A 196 2.84 -15.23 9.47
CA ARG A 196 2.64 -16.16 8.36
C ARG A 196 2.08 -17.52 8.79
N ALA A 197 2.41 -17.99 10.00
CA ALA A 197 1.98 -19.31 10.50
C ALA A 197 0.45 -19.51 10.53
N GLY A 198 -0.33 -18.43 10.64
CA GLY A 198 -1.81 -18.47 10.61
C GLY A 198 -2.43 -18.22 9.24
N ARG A 199 -1.64 -18.14 8.17
CA ARG A 199 -2.08 -17.82 6.81
C ARG A 199 -2.21 -19.06 5.92
N PRO A 200 -3.12 -19.05 4.94
CA PRO A 200 -3.28 -20.14 3.98
C PRO A 200 -2.18 -20.06 2.89
N LEU A 201 -0.93 -20.35 3.28
CA LEU A 201 0.23 -20.14 2.41
C LEU A 201 0.27 -21.06 1.20
N ALA A 202 -0.16 -22.32 1.35
CA ALA A 202 -0.20 -23.25 0.23
C ALA A 202 -1.21 -22.79 -0.84
N MET A 203 -2.37 -22.34 -0.39
CA MET A 203 -3.38 -21.75 -1.29
C MET A 203 -2.89 -20.47 -1.94
N LEU A 204 -2.25 -19.54 -1.19
CA LEU A 204 -1.71 -18.31 -1.76
C LEU A 204 -0.67 -18.59 -2.84
N ARG A 205 0.29 -19.48 -2.58
CA ARG A 205 1.30 -19.88 -3.58
C ARG A 205 0.68 -20.52 -4.83
N SER A 206 -0.36 -21.33 -4.65
CA SER A 206 -1.09 -21.92 -5.77
C SER A 206 -1.82 -20.85 -6.59
N LEU A 207 -2.48 -19.87 -5.93
CA LEU A 207 -3.13 -18.74 -6.59
C LEU A 207 -2.13 -17.89 -7.37
N GLU A 208 -1.01 -17.54 -6.73
CA GLU A 208 0.06 -16.76 -7.36
C GLU A 208 0.64 -17.47 -8.58
N CYS A 209 0.98 -18.75 -8.46
CA CYS A 209 1.52 -19.54 -9.56
C CYS A 209 0.55 -19.63 -10.75
N GLU A 210 -0.72 -19.98 -10.51
CA GLU A 210 -1.70 -20.15 -11.58
C GLU A 210 -2.04 -18.81 -12.27
N LEU A 211 -2.11 -17.71 -11.51
CA LEU A 211 -2.40 -16.39 -12.07
C LEU A 211 -1.19 -15.80 -12.81
N LEU A 212 0.03 -15.97 -12.30
CA LEU A 212 1.25 -15.53 -12.99
C LEU A 212 1.46 -16.21 -14.33
N THR A 213 1.04 -17.47 -14.46
CA THR A 213 1.22 -18.27 -15.69
C THR A 213 0.08 -18.15 -16.69
N ARG A 214 -1.12 -17.71 -16.27
CA ARG A 214 -2.33 -17.80 -17.10
C ARG A 214 -3.11 -16.49 -17.24
N ALA A 215 -2.86 -15.47 -16.42
CA ALA A 215 -3.49 -14.17 -16.61
C ALA A 215 -2.97 -13.50 -17.87
N SER A 216 -3.78 -12.66 -18.51
CA SER A 216 -3.40 -11.93 -19.71
C SER A 216 -2.21 -10.99 -19.49
N TYR A 217 -2.08 -10.44 -18.30
CA TYR A 217 -0.85 -9.85 -17.78
C TYR A 217 -0.83 -9.90 -16.26
N ALA A 218 0.38 -9.81 -15.72
CA ALA A 218 0.62 -9.56 -14.32
C ALA A 218 1.44 -8.28 -14.15
N SER A 219 1.19 -7.50 -13.09
CA SER A 219 2.01 -6.35 -12.69
C SER A 219 2.45 -6.45 -11.22
N CYS A 220 3.51 -5.74 -10.87
CA CYS A 220 4.05 -5.69 -9.52
C CYS A 220 4.78 -4.36 -9.25
N PRO A 221 5.08 -4.00 -7.97
CA PRO A 221 5.57 -2.67 -7.60
C PRO A 221 7.06 -2.43 -7.85
N SER A 222 7.79 -3.38 -8.44
CA SER A 222 9.24 -3.24 -8.65
C SER A 222 9.78 -4.19 -9.71
N ARG A 223 10.88 -3.83 -10.36
CA ARG A 223 11.63 -4.73 -11.25
C ARG A 223 12.27 -5.88 -10.47
N ALA A 224 12.74 -5.61 -9.25
CA ALA A 224 13.31 -6.64 -8.39
C ALA A 224 12.30 -7.76 -8.10
N MET A 225 11.05 -7.41 -7.76
CA MET A 225 9.98 -8.38 -7.55
C MET A 225 9.62 -9.11 -8.85
N SER A 226 9.48 -8.38 -9.95
CA SER A 226 9.16 -8.93 -11.28
C SER A 226 10.12 -10.05 -11.68
N LEU A 227 11.43 -9.81 -11.58
CA LEU A 227 12.45 -10.78 -11.96
C LEU A 227 12.46 -12.03 -11.06
N VAL A 228 12.20 -11.84 -9.77
CA VAL A 228 12.17 -12.97 -8.82
C VAL A 228 10.91 -13.81 -9.04
N LEU A 229 9.74 -13.19 -9.23
CA LEU A 229 8.48 -13.89 -9.54
C LEU A 229 8.60 -14.68 -10.85
N ALA A 230 9.15 -14.08 -11.91
CA ALA A 230 9.36 -14.76 -13.19
C ALA A 230 10.22 -16.01 -13.04
N ARG A 231 11.33 -15.90 -12.30
CA ARG A 231 12.26 -17.02 -12.08
C ARG A 231 11.63 -18.14 -11.23
N GLU A 232 10.92 -17.79 -10.15
CA GLU A 232 10.37 -18.79 -9.23
C GLU A 232 9.15 -19.52 -9.77
N HIS A 233 8.36 -18.84 -10.59
CA HIS A 233 7.16 -19.42 -11.19
C HIS A 233 7.34 -19.86 -12.65
N ALA A 234 8.55 -19.71 -13.20
CA ALA A 234 8.87 -20.05 -14.61
C ALA A 234 7.85 -19.45 -15.60
N CYS A 235 7.53 -18.16 -15.41
CA CYS A 235 6.57 -17.42 -16.21
C CYS A 235 7.20 -16.14 -16.79
N ASP A 236 6.49 -15.47 -17.69
CA ASP A 236 6.89 -14.15 -18.16
C ASP A 236 6.98 -13.16 -17.00
N ALA A 237 7.94 -12.24 -17.09
CA ALA A 237 8.17 -11.28 -16.04
C ALA A 237 6.97 -10.33 -15.90
N PRO A 238 6.34 -10.24 -14.71
CA PRO A 238 5.31 -9.26 -14.45
C PRO A 238 5.76 -7.84 -14.80
N ARG A 239 4.88 -7.01 -15.30
CA ARG A 239 5.22 -5.61 -15.61
C ARG A 239 5.48 -4.84 -14.33
N ALA A 240 6.66 -4.23 -14.22
CA ALA A 240 6.98 -3.37 -13.09
C ALA A 240 6.26 -2.03 -13.27
N ILE A 241 5.30 -1.75 -12.41
CA ILE A 241 4.57 -0.48 -12.33
C ILE A 241 4.73 0.05 -10.91
N TYR A 242 5.53 1.11 -10.74
CA TYR A 242 5.76 1.68 -9.41
C TYR A 242 4.49 2.33 -8.86
N ASN A 243 4.28 2.23 -7.54
CA ASN A 243 3.20 2.94 -6.88
C ASN A 243 3.54 4.43 -6.70
N ALA A 244 4.06 5.05 -7.77
CA ALA A 244 4.49 6.44 -7.83
C ALA A 244 3.30 7.39 -7.67
N PHE A 245 3.59 8.65 -7.34
CA PHE A 245 2.62 9.74 -7.21
C PHE A 245 2.72 10.65 -8.42
N ALA A 246 1.64 11.39 -8.72
CA ALA A 246 1.65 12.27 -9.87
C ALA A 246 2.62 13.43 -9.66
N TRP A 247 3.34 13.80 -10.72
CA TRP A 247 4.20 14.99 -10.68
C TRP A 247 3.39 16.26 -10.44
N GLU A 248 2.17 16.30 -10.99
CA GLU A 248 1.23 17.42 -10.80
C GLU A 248 0.82 17.63 -9.34
N ASP A 249 0.86 16.59 -8.47
CA ASP A 249 0.58 16.73 -7.04
C ASP A 249 1.48 17.76 -6.34
N ARG A 250 2.65 18.07 -6.93
CA ARG A 250 3.55 19.11 -6.43
C ARG A 250 2.94 20.52 -6.45
N ALA A 251 1.95 20.77 -7.29
CA ALA A 251 1.20 22.02 -7.30
C ALA A 251 0.40 22.25 -6.00
N LEU A 252 0.16 21.18 -5.23
CA LEU A 252 -0.52 21.24 -3.93
C LEU A 252 0.41 21.61 -2.77
N ILE A 253 1.73 21.72 -3.00
CA ILE A 253 2.70 22.10 -1.96
C ILE A 253 2.45 23.55 -1.58
N ASP A 254 2.01 23.79 -0.34
CA ASP A 254 1.63 25.12 0.17
C ASP A 254 2.82 26.04 0.48
N GLY A 255 4.04 25.50 0.55
CA GLY A 255 5.26 26.23 0.88
C GLY A 255 5.38 26.65 2.35
N GLU A 256 4.40 26.30 3.18
CA GLU A 256 4.42 26.62 4.60
C GLU A 256 5.31 25.67 5.40
N ARG A 257 5.89 26.18 6.48
CA ARG A 257 6.70 25.40 7.44
C ARG A 257 5.96 25.28 8.76
N ARG A 258 5.00 24.36 8.83
CA ARG A 258 4.16 24.14 10.02
C ARG A 258 4.80 23.20 11.03
N ASP A 259 5.57 22.25 10.57
CA ASP A 259 6.20 21.22 11.41
C ASP A 259 7.56 21.68 11.96
N ARG A 260 8.33 22.39 11.15
CA ARG A 260 9.68 22.86 11.49
C ARG A 260 9.65 23.80 12.70
N ARG A 261 10.55 23.56 13.65
CA ARG A 261 10.66 24.35 14.88
C ARG A 261 11.78 25.39 14.81
N GLY A 262 12.70 25.25 13.87
CA GLY A 262 13.85 26.15 13.72
C GLY A 262 14.94 25.92 14.77
N ALA A 263 14.88 24.80 15.51
CA ALA A 263 15.91 24.44 16.48
C ALA A 263 17.24 24.07 15.82
N CYS A 264 17.17 23.53 14.59
CA CYS A 264 18.34 23.24 13.76
C CYS A 264 18.11 23.73 12.34
N PRO A 265 19.20 24.05 11.59
CA PRO A 265 19.09 24.50 10.19
C PRO A 265 18.61 23.39 9.25
N ARG A 266 18.78 22.11 9.63
CA ARG A 266 18.42 20.92 8.83
C ARG A 266 17.43 20.04 9.56
N SER A 267 16.69 19.22 8.80
CA SER A 267 15.71 18.29 9.34
C SER A 267 15.66 16.97 8.59
N ILE A 268 15.32 15.93 9.33
CA ILE A 268 15.09 14.58 8.81
C ILE A 268 13.62 14.23 9.05
N HIS A 269 12.95 13.75 8.02
CA HIS A 269 11.54 13.35 8.08
C HIS A 269 11.36 11.85 7.90
N TRP A 270 10.52 11.27 8.73
CA TRP A 270 10.03 9.91 8.60
C TRP A 270 8.52 9.87 8.83
N PHE A 271 7.78 9.11 8.01
CA PHE A 271 6.35 8.96 8.19
C PHE A 271 5.88 7.52 8.01
N SER A 272 4.76 7.19 8.65
CA SER A 272 4.05 5.93 8.50
C SER A 272 2.58 6.11 8.90
N GLN A 273 1.70 5.22 8.48
CA GLN A 273 0.33 5.21 9.00
C GLN A 273 0.32 5.00 10.52
N THR A 274 1.21 4.14 11.03
CA THR A 274 1.34 3.85 12.46
C THR A 274 2.79 4.06 12.88
N LEU A 275 3.01 4.83 13.96
CA LEU A 275 4.28 4.98 14.63
C LEU A 275 4.48 3.82 15.61
N GLY A 276 5.59 3.09 15.46
CA GLY A 276 5.90 1.95 16.30
C GLY A 276 7.16 1.21 15.86
N PRO A 277 7.65 0.26 16.64
CA PRO A 277 8.77 -0.59 16.28
C PRO A 277 8.46 -1.51 15.08
N GLY A 278 9.52 -2.03 14.44
CA GLY A 278 9.42 -2.93 13.29
C GLY A 278 9.19 -2.24 11.95
N ARG A 279 9.41 -0.91 11.89
CA ARG A 279 9.22 -0.12 10.66
C ARG A 279 10.47 0.67 10.22
N GLY A 280 11.64 0.24 10.70
CA GLY A 280 12.94 0.85 10.39
C GLY A 280 13.28 2.11 11.18
N LEU A 281 12.38 2.61 12.05
CA LEU A 281 12.65 3.77 12.89
C LEU A 281 13.76 3.48 13.92
N GLU A 282 13.90 2.23 14.33
CA GLU A 282 14.95 1.75 15.22
C GLU A 282 16.35 2.08 14.71
N ASP A 283 16.58 1.87 13.40
CA ASP A 283 17.87 2.17 12.79
C ASP A 283 18.21 3.66 12.88
N LEU A 284 17.22 4.53 12.61
CA LEU A 284 17.41 5.97 12.71
C LEU A 284 17.78 6.39 14.12
N LEU A 285 17.01 5.91 15.12
CA LEU A 285 17.26 6.28 16.52
C LEU A 285 18.59 5.73 17.03
N ALA A 286 18.97 4.52 16.61
CA ALA A 286 20.27 3.93 16.94
C ALA A 286 21.45 4.65 16.27
N ALA A 287 21.24 5.31 15.13
CA ALA A 287 22.28 6.08 14.44
C ALA A 287 22.56 7.45 15.08
N LEU A 288 21.59 8.05 15.79
CA LEU A 288 21.70 9.40 16.34
C LEU A 288 22.95 9.65 17.22
N PRO A 289 23.42 8.70 18.07
CA PRO A 289 24.65 8.89 18.83
C PRO A 289 25.92 9.03 17.97
N HIS A 290 25.87 8.65 16.71
CA HIS A 290 26.97 8.67 15.74
C HIS A 290 26.83 9.79 14.70
N VAL A 291 25.77 10.62 14.80
CA VAL A 291 25.55 11.79 13.94
C VAL A 291 26.20 13.00 14.58
N ASP A 292 27.11 13.65 13.83
CA ASP A 292 27.94 14.74 14.35
C ASP A 292 27.21 16.09 14.39
N GLU A 293 26.37 16.34 13.38
CA GLU A 293 25.59 17.57 13.23
C GLU A 293 24.15 17.36 13.63
N HIS A 294 23.66 18.12 14.60
CA HIS A 294 22.27 18.03 15.03
C HIS A 294 21.30 18.47 13.92
N ALA A 295 20.21 17.75 13.82
CA ALA A 295 19.08 18.04 12.93
C ALA A 295 17.76 17.84 13.67
N GLU A 296 16.72 18.53 13.27
CA GLU A 296 15.35 18.21 13.74
C GLU A 296 14.92 16.87 13.16
N ILE A 297 14.35 15.99 14.00
CA ILE A 297 13.78 14.69 13.60
C ILE A 297 12.27 14.77 13.68
N HIS A 298 11.61 14.65 12.57
CA HIS A 298 10.15 14.77 12.48
C HIS A 298 9.52 13.42 12.13
N LEU A 299 8.73 12.87 13.07
CA LEU A 299 8.04 11.59 12.96
C LEU A 299 6.54 11.83 12.77
N ARG A 300 5.96 11.42 11.64
CA ARG A 300 4.53 11.61 11.37
C ARG A 300 3.78 10.28 11.30
N GLY A 301 2.66 10.18 12.02
CA GLY A 301 1.79 9.01 12.00
C GLY A 301 0.91 8.90 13.24
N ALA A 302 0.08 7.84 13.29
CA ALA A 302 -0.71 7.52 14.49
C ALA A 302 0.14 6.69 15.46
N PRO A 303 0.40 7.16 16.71
CA PRO A 303 1.16 6.39 17.68
C PRO A 303 0.46 5.07 18.02
N ALA A 304 1.21 3.96 17.97
CA ALA A 304 0.76 2.68 18.52
C ALA A 304 0.75 2.74 20.06
N ALA A 305 0.02 1.83 20.69
CA ALA A 305 0.01 1.72 22.15
C ALA A 305 1.44 1.54 22.68
N GLY A 306 1.84 2.38 23.64
CA GLY A 306 3.17 2.35 24.25
C GLY A 306 4.28 3.02 23.42
N PHE A 307 3.98 3.60 22.26
CA PHE A 307 4.97 4.27 21.41
C PHE A 307 5.75 5.37 22.13
N ASP A 308 5.07 6.25 22.88
CA ASP A 308 5.73 7.37 23.60
C ASP A 308 6.75 6.88 24.63
N THR A 309 6.43 5.80 25.34
CA THR A 309 7.34 5.19 26.30
C THR A 309 8.54 4.57 25.60
N TRP A 310 8.27 3.82 24.52
CA TRP A 310 9.31 3.23 23.69
C TRP A 310 10.23 4.31 23.10
N LEU A 311 9.68 5.35 22.49
CA LEU A 311 10.45 6.44 21.87
C LEU A 311 11.39 7.11 22.88
N ARG A 312 10.88 7.43 24.09
CA ARG A 312 11.69 8.02 25.17
C ARG A 312 12.87 7.15 25.60
N THR A 313 12.74 5.82 25.52
CA THR A 313 13.83 4.89 25.84
C THR A 313 14.85 4.77 24.73
N GLN A 314 14.44 5.00 23.48
CA GLN A 314 15.31 4.87 22.30
C GLN A 314 16.04 6.17 21.95
N VAL A 315 15.46 7.35 22.22
CA VAL A 315 16.05 8.63 21.86
C VAL A 315 17.20 8.99 22.82
N PRO A 316 18.42 9.20 22.31
CA PRO A 316 19.56 9.63 23.14
C PRO A 316 19.30 10.98 23.82
N ALA A 317 19.89 11.20 24.99
CA ALA A 317 19.65 12.40 25.82
C ALA A 317 19.86 13.71 25.03
N GLY A 318 20.93 13.81 24.24
CA GLY A 318 21.23 15.01 23.43
C GLY A 318 20.27 15.28 22.27
N TRP A 319 19.38 14.33 21.95
CA TRP A 319 18.43 14.47 20.84
C TRP A 319 16.98 14.66 21.27
N ARG A 320 16.68 14.59 22.59
CA ARG A 320 15.30 14.59 23.10
C ARG A 320 14.50 15.83 22.71
N GLU A 321 15.13 17.00 22.73
CA GLU A 321 14.49 18.28 22.36
C GLU A 321 14.42 18.51 20.85
N LEU A 322 15.01 17.60 20.06
CA LEU A 322 15.05 17.67 18.59
C LEU A 322 14.16 16.65 17.90
N VAL A 323 13.47 15.78 18.63
CA VAL A 323 12.56 14.77 18.10
C VAL A 323 11.11 15.22 18.29
N PHE A 324 10.41 15.43 17.18
CA PHE A 324 9.02 15.92 17.14
C PHE A 324 8.09 14.86 16.54
N VAL A 325 6.97 14.63 17.21
CA VAL A 325 5.92 13.68 16.74
C VAL A 325 4.73 14.48 16.24
N HIS A 326 4.31 14.20 15.02
CA HIS A 326 3.19 14.85 14.35
C HIS A 326 2.03 13.87 14.09
N PRO A 327 0.78 14.32 14.19
CA PRO A 327 -0.38 13.49 13.85
C PRO A 327 -0.43 13.17 12.37
N VAL A 328 -1.23 12.17 11.99
CA VAL A 328 -1.60 11.95 10.58
C VAL A 328 -2.32 13.18 10.04
N VAL A 329 -2.04 13.49 8.79
CA VAL A 329 -2.74 14.55 8.03
C VAL A 329 -3.53 13.94 6.89
N HIS A 330 -4.37 14.73 6.25
CA HIS A 330 -5.07 14.32 5.04
C HIS A 330 -4.06 14.07 3.90
N ASN A 331 -4.38 13.17 2.98
CA ASN A 331 -3.47 12.81 1.89
C ASN A 331 -3.03 14.03 1.05
N ASP A 332 -3.94 14.99 0.83
CA ASP A 332 -3.69 16.20 0.04
C ASP A 332 -2.66 17.14 0.73
N GLU A 333 -2.53 17.04 2.06
CA GLU A 333 -1.61 17.84 2.86
C GLU A 333 -0.26 17.14 3.06
N LEU A 334 -0.21 15.81 2.91
CA LEU A 334 0.97 15.01 3.26
C LEU A 334 2.21 15.44 2.48
N LEU A 335 2.08 15.72 1.19
CA LEU A 335 3.22 16.13 0.36
C LEU A 335 3.79 17.50 0.82
N SER A 336 2.90 18.45 1.22
CA SER A 336 3.33 19.74 1.79
C SER A 336 4.14 19.54 3.07
N ARG A 337 3.63 18.68 3.98
CA ARG A 337 4.32 18.40 5.25
C ARG A 337 5.66 17.68 5.04
N ILE A 338 5.79 16.83 4.02
CA ILE A 338 7.07 16.22 3.65
C ILE A 338 8.03 17.27 3.06
N ALA A 339 7.54 18.13 2.19
CA ALA A 339 8.36 19.12 1.48
C ALA A 339 8.97 20.21 2.39
N GLU A 340 8.53 20.34 3.64
CA GLU A 340 9.15 21.22 4.64
C GLU A 340 10.56 20.81 5.05
N HIS A 341 10.95 19.56 4.77
CA HIS A 341 12.14 18.94 5.32
C HIS A 341 13.27 18.83 4.30
N ASP A 342 14.44 18.42 4.77
CA ASP A 342 15.66 18.37 3.95
C ASP A 342 16.01 16.95 3.54
N ILE A 343 15.89 16.00 4.48
CA ILE A 343 16.25 14.59 4.30
C ILE A 343 15.03 13.72 4.58
N GLY A 344 14.69 12.82 3.67
CA GLY A 344 13.71 11.76 3.86
C GLY A 344 14.38 10.47 4.31
N PHE A 345 13.92 9.87 5.42
CA PHE A 345 14.41 8.58 5.87
C PHE A 345 13.48 7.45 5.46
N ALA A 346 13.90 6.62 4.52
CA ALA A 346 13.19 5.45 4.01
C ALA A 346 13.81 4.15 4.57
N GLY A 347 13.79 3.98 5.89
CA GLY A 347 14.24 2.76 6.56
C GLY A 347 13.19 1.65 6.39
N GLU A 348 13.64 0.49 5.93
CA GLU A 348 12.83 -0.74 5.85
C GLU A 348 13.67 -1.92 6.37
N MET A 349 13.01 -2.85 7.07
CA MET A 349 13.65 -4.04 7.60
C MET A 349 13.47 -5.21 6.64
N LYS A 350 14.53 -5.97 6.37
CA LYS A 350 14.49 -7.18 5.52
C LYS A 350 13.93 -8.40 6.25
N TYR A 351 12.77 -8.28 6.89
CA TYR A 351 12.19 -9.40 7.64
C TYR A 351 11.39 -10.40 6.81
N CYS A 352 11.04 -10.04 5.57
CA CYS A 352 10.43 -10.95 4.61
C CYS A 352 10.83 -10.59 3.18
N ARG A 353 10.64 -11.54 2.25
CA ARG A 353 11.04 -11.37 0.85
C ARG A 353 10.28 -10.28 0.13
N SER A 354 8.96 -10.19 0.37
CA SER A 354 8.13 -9.13 -0.20
C SER A 354 8.69 -7.76 0.11
N ARG A 355 9.07 -7.50 1.38
CA ARG A 355 9.63 -6.21 1.82
C ARG A 355 11.00 -5.88 1.24
N ASP A 356 11.87 -6.88 1.04
CA ASP A 356 13.16 -6.65 0.38
C ASP A 356 12.99 -6.26 -1.09
N LEU A 357 11.98 -6.81 -1.76
CA LEU A 357 11.76 -6.62 -3.20
C LEU A 357 10.90 -5.39 -3.53
N THR A 358 10.06 -4.93 -2.62
CA THR A 358 9.10 -3.84 -2.88
C THR A 358 9.77 -2.47 -2.88
N VAL A 359 9.44 -1.64 -3.88
CA VAL A 359 9.70 -0.19 -3.83
C VAL A 359 8.63 0.46 -2.96
N THR A 360 9.05 1.05 -1.84
CA THR A 360 8.11 1.59 -0.86
C THR A 360 7.58 2.98 -1.25
N ASN A 361 6.36 3.29 -0.85
CA ASN A 361 5.76 4.62 -1.10
C ASN A 361 6.58 5.75 -0.48
N LYS A 362 7.27 5.51 0.65
CA LYS A 362 8.07 6.54 1.33
C LYS A 362 9.15 7.12 0.44
N ILE A 363 9.96 6.26 -0.21
CA ILE A 363 11.06 6.72 -1.05
C ILE A 363 10.54 7.55 -2.23
N LEU A 364 9.41 7.15 -2.83
CA LEU A 364 8.79 7.86 -3.95
C LEU A 364 8.22 9.21 -3.52
N TYR A 365 7.58 9.30 -2.34
CA TYR A 365 7.12 10.57 -1.78
C TYR A 365 8.28 11.53 -1.49
N PHE A 366 9.39 11.04 -0.92
CA PHE A 366 10.54 11.87 -0.62
C PHE A 366 11.18 12.43 -1.89
N LEU A 367 11.31 11.61 -2.93
CA LEU A 367 11.81 12.08 -4.22
C LEU A 367 10.89 13.13 -4.85
N LEU A 368 9.56 12.87 -4.82
CA LEU A 368 8.57 13.82 -5.32
C LEU A 368 8.58 15.15 -4.54
N ALA A 369 8.77 15.09 -3.23
CA ALA A 369 8.89 16.28 -2.38
C ALA A 369 10.20 17.05 -2.61
N GLY A 370 11.21 16.43 -3.24
CA GLY A 370 12.52 17.03 -3.49
C GLY A 370 13.45 16.94 -2.28
N LEU A 371 13.36 15.88 -1.48
CA LEU A 371 14.26 15.61 -0.36
C LEU A 371 15.46 14.76 -0.82
N ALA A 372 16.63 14.98 -0.22
CA ALA A 372 17.67 13.96 -0.24
C ALA A 372 17.19 12.75 0.52
N VAL A 373 17.42 11.53 0.02
CA VAL A 373 16.86 10.32 0.64
C VAL A 373 17.96 9.45 1.22
N VAL A 374 17.83 9.07 2.49
CA VAL A 374 18.63 8.00 3.10
C VAL A 374 17.73 6.78 3.26
N ALA A 375 18.10 5.67 2.63
CA ALA A 375 17.27 4.48 2.56
C ALA A 375 18.04 3.21 2.94
N SER A 376 17.33 2.23 3.51
CA SER A 376 17.90 0.91 3.73
C SER A 376 18.20 0.22 2.40
N ASP A 377 19.31 -0.53 2.34
CA ASP A 377 19.79 -1.25 1.17
C ASP A 377 18.95 -2.52 0.94
N THR A 378 17.70 -2.35 0.47
CA THR A 378 16.83 -3.41 -0.02
C THR A 378 16.92 -3.52 -1.54
N ALA A 379 16.51 -4.65 -2.13
CA ALA A 379 16.51 -4.80 -3.58
C ALA A 379 15.61 -3.77 -4.27
N GLY A 380 14.42 -3.48 -3.69
CA GLY A 380 13.53 -2.43 -4.20
C GLY A 380 14.12 -1.02 -4.09
N HIS A 381 14.82 -0.69 -3.00
CA HIS A 381 15.46 0.63 -2.87
C HIS A 381 16.69 0.78 -3.76
N ARG A 382 17.45 -0.30 -4.04
CA ARG A 382 18.57 -0.26 -4.98
C ARG A 382 18.13 0.15 -6.37
N GLU A 383 17.03 -0.40 -6.89
CA GLU A 383 16.58 -0.04 -8.24
C GLU A 383 16.10 1.42 -8.32
N VAL A 384 15.59 2.00 -7.21
CA VAL A 384 15.29 3.43 -7.14
C VAL A 384 16.57 4.24 -7.08
N ALA A 385 17.57 3.83 -6.28
CA ALA A 385 18.86 4.51 -6.18
C ALA A 385 19.62 4.54 -7.52
N GLU A 386 19.51 3.49 -8.33
CA GLU A 386 20.06 3.44 -9.68
C GLU A 386 19.42 4.48 -10.61
N GLN A 387 18.09 4.64 -10.53
CA GLN A 387 17.35 5.62 -11.32
C GLN A 387 17.47 7.06 -10.79
N ALA A 388 17.70 7.21 -9.48
CA ALA A 388 17.83 8.47 -8.77
C ALA A 388 19.27 8.71 -8.28
N ALA A 389 20.24 8.47 -9.15
CA ALA A 389 21.66 8.61 -8.81
C ALA A 389 21.95 10.00 -8.22
N GLY A 390 22.63 10.01 -7.07
CA GLY A 390 22.94 11.23 -6.31
C GLY A 390 21.82 11.74 -5.39
N ALA A 391 20.59 11.24 -5.51
CA ALA A 391 19.47 11.57 -4.63
C ALA A 391 19.35 10.61 -3.46
N VAL A 392 19.62 9.30 -3.67
CA VAL A 392 19.41 8.22 -2.71
C VAL A 392 20.73 7.69 -2.19
N TRP A 393 20.84 7.64 -0.86
CA TRP A 393 22.01 7.18 -0.10
C TRP A 393 21.62 5.90 0.62
N LEU A 394 22.22 4.76 0.22
CA LEU A 394 21.88 3.47 0.78
C LEU A 394 22.78 3.11 1.98
N TYR A 395 22.16 2.52 3.02
CA TYR A 395 22.86 1.94 4.15
C TYR A 395 22.40 0.49 4.38
N PRO A 396 23.27 -0.43 4.85
CA PRO A 396 22.86 -1.79 5.21
C PRO A 396 21.87 -1.77 6.39
N PRO A 397 20.66 -2.38 6.29
CA PRO A 397 19.69 -2.43 7.38
C PRO A 397 20.30 -2.95 8.68
N GLY A 398 20.00 -2.31 9.82
CA GLY A 398 20.56 -2.61 11.13
C GLY A 398 21.97 -2.06 11.39
N ASN A 399 22.59 -1.38 10.41
CA ASN A 399 23.92 -0.78 10.58
C ASN A 399 23.83 0.72 10.90
N ALA A 400 23.71 1.05 12.19
CA ALA A 400 23.59 2.41 12.70
C ALA A 400 24.78 3.31 12.29
N ALA A 401 26.00 2.78 12.27
CA ALA A 401 27.20 3.54 11.92
C ALA A 401 27.21 3.91 10.42
N ALA A 402 26.81 2.98 9.54
CA ALA A 402 26.68 3.27 8.12
C ALA A 402 25.56 4.29 7.83
N LEU A 403 24.42 4.18 8.53
CA LEU A 403 23.35 5.17 8.46
C LEU A 403 23.84 6.55 8.90
N ALA A 404 24.52 6.63 10.04
CA ALA A 404 25.10 7.89 10.53
C ALA A 404 26.11 8.49 9.52
N ALA A 405 26.94 7.67 8.88
CA ALA A 405 27.86 8.13 7.83
C ALA A 405 27.12 8.77 6.63
N CYS A 406 25.99 8.19 6.18
CA CYS A 406 25.14 8.79 5.16
C CYS A 406 24.57 10.14 5.61
N LEU A 407 24.02 10.21 6.83
CA LEU A 407 23.45 11.43 7.40
C LEU A 407 24.52 12.51 7.56
N ASN A 408 25.69 12.20 8.14
CA ASN A 408 26.81 13.11 8.31
C ASN A 408 27.29 13.68 6.97
N SER A 409 27.33 12.84 5.92
CA SER A 409 27.72 13.26 4.59
C SER A 409 26.79 14.34 4.01
N LEU A 410 25.50 14.28 4.30
CA LEU A 410 24.49 15.25 3.86
C LEU A 410 24.43 16.48 4.78
N LEU A 411 24.48 16.29 6.08
CA LEU A 411 24.31 17.36 7.07
C LEU A 411 25.51 18.34 7.06
N ARG A 412 26.74 17.83 6.92
CA ARG A 412 27.98 18.65 6.89
C ARG A 412 28.15 19.48 5.61
N SER A 413 27.47 19.18 4.51
CA SER A 413 27.67 19.84 3.22
C SER A 413 26.36 20.33 2.61
N SER A 414 26.11 21.63 2.72
CA SER A 414 24.96 22.27 2.07
C SER A 414 24.92 22.00 0.55
N ASP A 415 26.07 22.10 -0.13
CA ASP A 415 26.14 21.86 -1.56
C ASP A 415 25.78 20.43 -1.95
N ARG A 416 26.20 19.43 -1.13
CA ARG A 416 25.87 18.03 -1.37
C ARG A 416 24.39 17.79 -1.14
N LEU A 417 23.83 18.33 -0.06
CA LEU A 417 22.42 18.23 0.26
C LEU A 417 21.57 18.83 -0.87
N GLU A 418 21.87 20.04 -1.32
CA GLU A 418 21.11 20.70 -2.40
C GLU A 418 21.25 19.94 -3.74
N ARG A 419 22.44 19.44 -4.09
CA ARG A 419 22.58 18.58 -5.29
C ARG A 419 21.73 17.31 -5.17
N SER A 420 21.67 16.68 -3.99
CA SER A 420 20.83 15.49 -3.78
C SER A 420 19.34 15.81 -3.90
N LYS A 421 18.90 16.96 -3.40
CA LYS A 421 17.51 17.43 -3.53
C LYS A 421 17.15 17.71 -5.00
N HIS A 422 18.02 18.35 -5.75
CA HIS A 422 17.82 18.57 -7.19
C HIS A 422 17.78 17.25 -7.97
N ALA A 423 18.66 16.30 -7.65
CA ALA A 423 18.66 14.97 -8.25
C ALA A 423 17.36 14.21 -7.93
N ALA A 424 16.81 14.36 -6.72
CA ALA A 424 15.53 13.77 -6.33
C ALA A 424 14.37 14.26 -7.21
N LEU A 425 14.25 15.57 -7.40
CA LEU A 425 13.25 16.16 -8.29
C LEU A 425 13.40 15.69 -9.73
N ALA A 426 14.61 15.67 -10.25
CA ALA A 426 14.89 15.21 -11.61
C ALA A 426 14.51 13.74 -11.79
N ALA A 427 14.83 12.86 -10.83
CA ALA A 427 14.46 11.45 -10.87
C ALA A 427 12.95 11.25 -10.78
N ALA A 428 12.26 11.98 -9.89
CA ALA A 428 10.80 11.94 -9.78
C ALA A 428 10.15 12.31 -11.13
N GLN A 429 10.52 13.43 -11.72
CA GLN A 429 9.92 13.92 -12.96
C GLN A 429 10.19 13.02 -14.16
N ASN A 430 11.40 12.46 -14.28
CA ASN A 430 11.85 11.78 -15.48
C ASN A 430 11.53 10.26 -15.49
N GLY A 431 11.30 9.63 -14.32
CA GLY A 431 11.10 8.17 -14.24
C GLY A 431 10.18 7.68 -13.13
N LEU A 432 10.13 8.39 -12.00
CA LEU A 432 9.53 7.89 -10.76
C LEU A 432 8.25 8.65 -10.34
N CYS A 433 7.54 9.28 -11.30
CA CYS A 433 6.19 9.80 -11.14
C CYS A 433 5.15 8.90 -11.84
N TRP A 434 3.87 9.11 -11.52
CA TRP A 434 2.78 8.29 -12.05
C TRP A 434 2.63 8.43 -13.57
N GLU A 435 2.81 9.61 -14.11
CA GLU A 435 2.74 9.89 -15.56
C GLU A 435 3.76 9.05 -16.38
N ARG A 436 4.82 8.57 -15.73
CA ARG A 436 5.80 7.65 -16.35
C ARG A 436 5.38 6.18 -16.23
N GLN A 437 4.44 5.87 -15.34
CA GLN A 437 3.87 4.52 -15.18
C GLN A 437 2.64 4.31 -16.07
N GLU A 438 1.87 5.36 -16.34
CA GLU A 438 0.64 5.29 -17.16
C GLU A 438 0.83 4.59 -18.51
N PRO A 439 1.88 4.88 -19.32
CA PRO A 439 2.09 4.20 -20.58
C PRO A 439 2.27 2.68 -20.44
N VAL A 440 2.95 2.23 -19.40
CA VAL A 440 3.17 0.79 -19.11
C VAL A 440 1.84 0.10 -18.82
N LEU A 441 1.00 0.74 -17.99
CA LEU A 441 -0.35 0.26 -17.69
C LEU A 441 -1.23 0.20 -18.94
N LEU A 442 -1.29 1.28 -19.69
CA LEU A 442 -2.14 1.37 -20.90
C LEU A 442 -1.71 0.37 -21.97
N GLU A 443 -0.41 0.15 -22.15
CA GLU A 443 0.11 -0.88 -23.04
C GLU A 443 -0.31 -2.29 -22.60
N ALA A 444 -0.18 -2.60 -21.28
CA ALA A 444 -0.55 -3.90 -20.73
C ALA A 444 -2.04 -4.20 -20.95
N VAL A 445 -2.92 -3.25 -20.62
CA VAL A 445 -4.37 -3.38 -20.81
C VAL A 445 -4.72 -3.49 -22.29
N GLY A 446 -4.13 -2.65 -23.14
CA GLY A 446 -4.36 -2.69 -24.59
C GLY A 446 -3.94 -4.01 -25.22
N SER A 447 -2.82 -4.60 -24.78
CA SER A 447 -2.37 -5.93 -25.24
C SER A 447 -3.33 -7.04 -24.82
N ALA A 448 -3.74 -7.06 -23.53
CA ALA A 448 -4.69 -8.05 -23.01
C ALA A 448 -6.05 -8.05 -23.73
N LEU A 449 -6.50 -6.88 -24.17
CA LEU A 449 -7.76 -6.77 -24.92
C LEU A 449 -7.62 -7.20 -26.38
N ARG A 450 -6.46 -7.01 -27.02
CA ARG A 450 -6.20 -7.48 -28.38
C ARG A 450 -6.07 -9.00 -28.50
N GLU A 451 -5.43 -9.66 -27.53
CA GLU A 451 -5.28 -11.11 -27.51
C GLU A 451 -6.61 -11.87 -27.38
N ARG A 452 -7.67 -11.17 -27.01
CA ARG A 452 -9.04 -11.71 -26.92
C ARG A 452 -9.77 -11.71 -28.30
N SER A 453 -9.36 -10.81 -29.18
CA SER A 453 -10.00 -10.63 -30.52
C SER A 453 -9.51 -11.65 -31.50
#